data_a800c47ac06897a5c3b5157276ac125e
#
_entry.id   a800c47ac06897a5c3b5157276ac125e
#
_cell.length_a   1.000
_cell.length_b   1.000
_cell.length_c   1.000
_cell.angle_alpha   90.00
_cell.angle_beta   90.00
_cell.angle_gamma   90.00
#
_symmetry.space_group_name_H-M   'P 1'
#
loop_
_entity.id
_entity.type
_entity.pdbx_description
1 polymer ?
#
loop_
_entity_poly.entity_id
_entity_poly.type
_entity_poly.pdbx_seq_one_letter_code
_entity_poly.pdbx_strand_id
1 'polypeptide(L)'
;MPPSYNEVTSWKPSNLVSIANGIFALKASLDLEAPLAGNPVLDLTPAEWTGEARGPADSRAESVTRWLRNVADEYGDLASAATSGAANIESAVTTLKNATEAAGDQGYILDRGSREYTVTFDPNTAPSGAEYSADLAFQHQTALPAHGTASDQAVTDTKNAIESALSEIGGITPASIATASGTMTRTTNQAKAFEQVYGLFLIDGA
;
A
#
# COMPACT_ATOMS: atom_id res chain seq x y z
N MET A 1 19.05 10.58 0.85
CA MET A 1 18.94 11.18 2.21
C MET A 1 17.60 10.77 2.75
N PRO A 2 17.49 10.38 4.02
CA PRO A 2 16.21 10.04 4.61
C PRO A 2 15.27 11.26 4.62
N PRO A 3 13.94 11.08 4.68
CA PRO A 3 13.01 12.18 4.92
C PRO A 3 13.25 12.81 6.29
N SER A 4 12.91 14.06 6.48
CA SER A 4 12.99 14.73 7.79
C SER A 4 11.93 14.19 8.76
N TYR A 5 12.09 14.45 10.06
CA TYR A 5 11.09 14.07 11.06
C TYR A 5 9.70 14.66 10.74
N ASN A 6 9.63 15.92 10.33
CA ASN A 6 8.36 16.55 9.98
C ASN A 6 7.71 15.90 8.76
N GLU A 7 8.49 15.55 7.73
CA GLU A 7 7.98 14.82 6.56
C GLU A 7 7.39 13.47 6.99
N VAL A 8 8.14 12.66 7.74
CA VAL A 8 7.70 11.32 8.19
C VAL A 8 6.43 11.41 9.05
N THR A 9 6.39 12.34 9.99
CA THR A 9 5.25 12.46 10.92
C THR A 9 4.00 13.07 10.30
N SER A 10 4.11 13.66 9.11
CA SER A 10 2.98 14.15 8.32
C SER A 10 2.28 13.05 7.52
N TRP A 11 2.88 11.89 7.33
CA TRP A 11 2.30 10.80 6.58
C TRP A 11 1.01 10.28 7.21
N LYS A 12 0.08 9.85 6.36
CA LYS A 12 -1.25 9.33 6.77
C LYS A 12 -1.46 7.91 6.26
N PRO A 13 -0.83 6.89 6.88
CA PRO A 13 -0.97 5.49 6.44
C PRO A 13 -2.44 5.01 6.45
N SER A 14 -3.30 5.63 7.27
CA SER A 14 -4.74 5.35 7.30
C SER A 14 -5.45 5.55 5.95
N ASN A 15 -4.92 6.40 5.07
CA ASN A 15 -5.47 6.57 3.73
C ASN A 15 -5.31 5.29 2.89
N LEU A 16 -4.18 4.56 3.04
CA LEU A 16 -4.00 3.25 2.40
C LEU A 16 -5.00 2.22 2.93
N VAL A 17 -5.28 2.22 4.23
CA VAL A 17 -6.29 1.34 4.82
C VAL A 17 -7.66 1.62 4.23
N SER A 18 -8.01 2.89 4.05
CA SER A 18 -9.30 3.27 3.44
C SER A 18 -9.41 2.80 1.99
N ILE A 19 -8.34 2.92 1.21
CA ILE A 19 -8.27 2.41 -0.17
C ILE A 19 -8.37 0.88 -0.18
N ALA A 20 -7.63 0.19 0.68
CA ALA A 20 -7.66 -1.27 0.81
C ALA A 20 -9.08 -1.78 1.12
N ASN A 21 -9.80 -1.11 2.02
CA ASN A 21 -11.19 -1.45 2.33
C ASN A 21 -12.11 -1.31 1.11
N GLY A 22 -11.92 -0.29 0.29
CA GLY A 22 -12.64 -0.14 -0.98
C GLY A 22 -12.35 -1.27 -1.98
N ILE A 23 -11.09 -1.70 -2.04
CA ILE A 23 -10.66 -2.82 -2.90
C ILE A 23 -11.23 -4.14 -2.38
N PHE A 24 -11.25 -4.38 -1.07
CA PHE A 24 -11.91 -5.56 -0.48
C PHE A 24 -13.41 -5.60 -0.75
N ALA A 25 -14.09 -4.44 -0.74
CA ALA A 25 -15.51 -4.38 -1.12
C ALA A 25 -15.71 -4.74 -2.59
N LEU A 26 -14.82 -4.31 -3.48
CA LEU A 26 -14.83 -4.69 -4.90
C LEU A 26 -14.58 -6.20 -5.07
N LYS A 27 -13.59 -6.77 -4.37
CA LYS A 27 -13.38 -8.22 -4.34
C LYS A 27 -14.64 -8.98 -3.96
N ALA A 28 -15.28 -8.57 -2.86
CA ALA A 28 -16.51 -9.21 -2.37
C ALA A 28 -17.64 -9.15 -3.41
N SER A 29 -17.77 -8.03 -4.13
CA SER A 29 -18.76 -7.91 -5.22
C SER A 29 -18.43 -8.84 -6.38
N LEU A 30 -17.16 -8.95 -6.78
CA LEU A 30 -16.74 -9.87 -7.84
C LEU A 30 -16.96 -11.34 -7.46
N ASP A 31 -16.72 -11.71 -6.21
CA ASP A 31 -16.99 -13.07 -5.71
C ASP A 31 -18.48 -13.44 -5.80
N LEU A 32 -19.38 -12.48 -5.54
CA LEU A 32 -20.81 -12.66 -5.68
C LEU A 32 -21.27 -12.73 -7.14
N GLU A 33 -20.68 -11.92 -8.01
CA GLU A 33 -21.06 -11.83 -9.42
C GLU A 33 -20.45 -12.98 -10.27
N ALA A 34 -19.32 -13.53 -9.86
CA ALA A 34 -18.64 -14.58 -10.64
C ALA A 34 -19.53 -15.79 -10.97
N PRO A 35 -20.29 -16.39 -10.03
CA PRO A 35 -21.22 -17.47 -10.37
C PRO A 35 -22.35 -17.00 -11.28
N LEU A 36 -22.84 -15.77 -11.11
CA LEU A 36 -23.96 -15.26 -11.90
C LEU A 36 -23.60 -15.10 -13.39
N ALA A 37 -22.33 -14.93 -13.71
CA ALA A 37 -21.86 -14.85 -15.08
C ALA A 37 -21.90 -16.21 -15.82
N GLY A 38 -21.78 -17.34 -15.12
CA GLY A 38 -21.78 -18.67 -15.70
C GLY A 38 -23.09 -19.45 -15.51
N ASN A 39 -23.73 -19.28 -14.36
CA ASN A 39 -24.91 -20.07 -13.96
C ASN A 39 -26.07 -20.03 -15.00
N PRO A 40 -26.40 -18.91 -15.66
CA PRO A 40 -27.48 -18.92 -16.67
C PRO A 40 -27.29 -19.95 -17.80
N VAL A 41 -26.05 -20.36 -18.06
CA VAL A 41 -25.72 -21.42 -19.04
C VAL A 41 -25.57 -22.77 -18.36
N LEU A 42 -24.81 -22.81 -17.24
CA LEU A 42 -24.47 -24.06 -16.56
C LEU A 42 -25.66 -24.72 -15.88
N ASP A 43 -26.64 -23.94 -15.44
CA ASP A 43 -27.86 -24.46 -14.77
C ASP A 43 -28.93 -24.96 -15.75
N LEU A 44 -28.75 -24.77 -17.08
CA LEU A 44 -29.69 -25.31 -18.08
C LEU A 44 -29.67 -26.80 -18.07
N THR A 45 -30.87 -27.41 -17.98
CA THR A 45 -31.02 -28.85 -18.04
C THR A 45 -30.94 -29.37 -19.48
N PRO A 46 -30.68 -30.67 -19.72
CA PRO A 46 -30.74 -31.26 -21.06
C PRO A 46 -32.09 -31.12 -21.74
N ALA A 47 -33.19 -30.97 -20.97
CA ALA A 47 -34.52 -30.73 -21.53
C ALA A 47 -34.70 -29.31 -22.05
N GLU A 48 -33.96 -28.33 -21.51
CA GLU A 48 -34.01 -26.93 -21.92
C GLU A 48 -33.07 -26.60 -23.06
N TRP A 49 -31.91 -27.26 -23.08
CA TRP A 49 -30.92 -27.08 -24.15
C TRP A 49 -30.08 -28.32 -24.38
N THR A 50 -30.12 -28.85 -25.61
CA THR A 50 -29.29 -29.95 -26.10
C THR A 50 -28.65 -29.58 -27.44
N GLY A 51 -27.62 -30.33 -27.84
CA GLY A 51 -26.96 -30.19 -29.13
C GLY A 51 -25.44 -29.93 -29.03
N GLU A 52 -24.79 -29.89 -30.16
CA GLU A 52 -23.31 -29.77 -30.26
C GLU A 52 -22.78 -28.50 -29.64
N ALA A 53 -23.54 -27.41 -29.63
CA ALA A 53 -23.12 -26.12 -29.12
C ALA A 53 -23.09 -26.07 -27.58
N ARG A 54 -23.70 -27.01 -26.87
CA ARG A 54 -23.80 -27.00 -25.41
C ARG A 54 -22.44 -27.11 -24.75
N GLY A 55 -21.65 -28.09 -25.11
CA GLY A 55 -20.32 -28.31 -24.51
C GLY A 55 -19.39 -27.12 -24.61
N PRO A 56 -19.24 -26.50 -25.80
CA PRO A 56 -18.49 -25.22 -25.92
C PRO A 56 -19.03 -24.08 -25.08
N ALA A 57 -20.37 -23.98 -24.93
CA ALA A 57 -20.98 -22.91 -24.12
C ALA A 57 -20.75 -23.13 -22.62
N ASP A 58 -20.90 -24.36 -22.12
CA ASP A 58 -20.59 -24.71 -20.73
C ASP A 58 -19.12 -24.42 -20.41
N SER A 59 -18.19 -24.84 -21.28
CA SER A 59 -16.76 -24.56 -21.13
C SER A 59 -16.45 -23.06 -21.11
N ARG A 60 -17.17 -22.27 -21.90
CA ARG A 60 -17.00 -20.81 -21.90
C ARG A 60 -17.53 -20.20 -20.62
N ALA A 61 -18.70 -20.61 -20.15
CA ALA A 61 -19.31 -20.15 -18.90
C ALA A 61 -18.40 -20.46 -17.68
N GLU A 62 -17.87 -21.68 -17.60
CA GLU A 62 -16.88 -22.04 -16.57
C GLU A 62 -15.62 -21.18 -16.64
N SER A 63 -15.12 -20.92 -17.83
CA SER A 63 -13.92 -20.11 -18.03
C SER A 63 -14.11 -18.66 -17.59
N VAL A 64 -15.29 -18.08 -17.87
CA VAL A 64 -15.63 -16.72 -17.42
C VAL A 64 -15.76 -16.66 -15.90
N THR A 65 -16.46 -17.63 -15.29
CA THR A 65 -16.60 -17.72 -13.84
C THR A 65 -15.23 -17.84 -13.16
N ARG A 66 -14.37 -18.70 -13.66
CA ARG A 66 -13.02 -18.90 -13.14
C ARG A 66 -12.18 -17.64 -13.28
N TRP A 67 -12.26 -16.98 -14.43
CA TRP A 67 -11.54 -15.74 -14.65
C TRP A 67 -11.98 -14.64 -13.68
N LEU A 68 -13.27 -14.46 -13.45
CA LEU A 68 -13.79 -13.47 -12.48
C LEU A 68 -13.31 -13.74 -11.06
N ARG A 69 -13.25 -15.03 -10.64
CA ARG A 69 -12.71 -15.41 -9.34
C ARG A 69 -11.21 -15.08 -9.23
N ASN A 70 -10.44 -15.41 -10.26
CA ASN A 70 -9.02 -15.05 -10.28
C ASN A 70 -8.83 -13.52 -10.17
N VAL A 71 -9.65 -12.73 -10.87
CA VAL A 71 -9.63 -11.27 -10.73
C VAL A 71 -9.95 -10.84 -9.29
N ALA A 72 -10.96 -11.46 -8.66
CA ALA A 72 -11.31 -11.16 -7.27
C ALA A 72 -10.15 -11.48 -6.31
N ASP A 73 -9.47 -12.60 -6.50
CA ASP A 73 -8.34 -13.01 -5.67
C ASP A 73 -7.18 -12.00 -5.78
N GLU A 74 -6.82 -11.57 -6.99
CA GLU A 74 -5.78 -10.54 -7.18
C GLU A 74 -6.15 -9.18 -6.57
N TYR A 75 -7.42 -8.79 -6.59
CA TYR A 75 -7.87 -7.60 -5.84
C TYR A 75 -7.72 -7.81 -4.33
N GLY A 76 -7.92 -9.03 -3.83
CA GLY A 76 -7.66 -9.39 -2.44
C GLY A 76 -6.19 -9.22 -2.06
N ASP A 77 -5.29 -9.66 -2.91
CA ASP A 77 -3.85 -9.54 -2.71
C ASP A 77 -3.38 -8.07 -2.76
N LEU A 78 -3.92 -7.28 -3.69
CA LEU A 78 -3.68 -5.84 -3.75
C LEU A 78 -4.14 -5.13 -2.46
N ALA A 79 -5.34 -5.44 -1.96
CA ALA A 79 -5.84 -4.86 -0.71
C ALA A 79 -5.00 -5.29 0.51
N SER A 80 -4.54 -6.54 0.51
CA SER A 80 -3.65 -7.07 1.56
C SER A 80 -2.30 -6.38 1.55
N ALA A 81 -1.70 -6.17 0.38
CA ALA A 81 -0.45 -5.43 0.22
C ALA A 81 -0.57 -3.99 0.75
N ALA A 82 -1.66 -3.29 0.41
CA ALA A 82 -1.92 -1.94 0.90
C ALA A 82 -2.13 -1.89 2.43
N THR A 83 -2.87 -2.84 3.00
CA THR A 83 -3.12 -2.92 4.45
C THR A 83 -1.83 -3.21 5.23
N SER A 84 -1.06 -4.19 4.78
CA SER A 84 0.21 -4.56 5.39
C SER A 84 1.23 -3.43 5.29
N GLY A 85 1.28 -2.78 4.13
CA GLY A 85 2.14 -1.63 3.91
C GLY A 85 1.78 -0.47 4.84
N ALA A 86 0.50 -0.16 5.01
CA ALA A 86 0.05 0.86 5.95
C ALA A 86 0.50 0.58 7.39
N ALA A 87 0.37 -0.66 7.84
CA ALA A 87 0.80 -1.07 9.18
C ALA A 87 2.32 -0.95 9.38
N ASN A 88 3.11 -1.32 8.35
CA ASN A 88 4.57 -1.21 8.38
C ASN A 88 5.02 0.26 8.45
N ILE A 89 4.41 1.14 7.65
CA ILE A 89 4.69 2.57 7.67
C ILE A 89 4.32 3.17 9.04
N GLU A 90 3.14 2.86 9.58
CA GLU A 90 2.70 3.34 10.91
C GLU A 90 3.66 2.90 12.02
N SER A 91 4.12 1.65 11.97
CA SER A 91 5.11 1.13 12.91
C SER A 91 6.43 1.89 12.84
N ALA A 92 6.93 2.15 11.63
CA ALA A 92 8.18 2.90 11.44
C ALA A 92 8.05 4.36 11.91
N VAL A 93 6.94 5.03 11.60
CA VAL A 93 6.62 6.38 12.09
C VAL A 93 6.57 6.43 13.61
N THR A 94 5.91 5.46 14.23
CA THR A 94 5.80 5.35 15.69
C THR A 94 7.17 5.13 16.32
N THR A 95 8.01 4.28 15.74
CA THR A 95 9.38 4.04 16.21
C THR A 95 10.21 5.31 16.19
N LEU A 96 10.16 6.09 15.10
CA LEU A 96 10.85 7.38 15.01
C LEU A 96 10.34 8.39 16.04
N LYS A 97 9.01 8.48 16.25
CA LYS A 97 8.43 9.35 17.27
C LYS A 97 8.93 8.98 18.67
N ASN A 98 8.84 7.70 19.05
CA ASN A 98 9.29 7.22 20.34
C ASN A 98 10.78 7.46 20.59
N ALA A 99 11.62 7.25 19.55
CA ALA A 99 13.06 7.53 19.64
C ALA A 99 13.33 9.04 19.83
N THR A 100 12.54 9.91 19.18
CA THR A 100 12.65 11.36 19.33
C THR A 100 12.20 11.81 20.72
N GLU A 101 11.11 11.25 21.26
CA GLU A 101 10.63 11.51 22.61
C GLU A 101 11.66 11.07 23.65
N ALA A 102 12.23 9.86 23.49
CA ALA A 102 13.27 9.35 24.37
C ALA A 102 14.53 10.24 24.38
N ALA A 103 14.91 10.83 23.23
CA ALA A 103 15.98 11.82 23.19
C ALA A 103 15.58 13.11 23.95
N GLY A 104 14.34 13.58 23.77
CA GLY A 104 13.78 14.73 24.49
C GLY A 104 13.78 14.56 26.01
N ASP A 105 13.39 13.37 26.50
CA ASP A 105 13.39 13.02 27.91
C ASP A 105 14.79 13.04 28.54
N GLN A 106 15.82 13.00 27.71
CA GLN A 106 17.22 13.07 28.13
C GLN A 106 17.82 14.49 27.89
N GLY A 107 17.01 15.46 27.46
CA GLY A 107 17.43 16.84 27.22
C GLY A 107 18.00 17.09 25.83
N TYR A 108 17.85 16.17 24.88
CA TYR A 108 18.31 16.33 23.50
C TYR A 108 17.17 16.76 22.58
N ILE A 109 17.32 17.90 21.93
CA ILE A 109 16.35 18.45 21.00
C ILE A 109 16.77 18.09 19.58
N LEU A 110 15.85 17.48 18.82
CA LEU A 110 16.01 17.21 17.41
C LEU A 110 15.65 18.42 16.56
N ASP A 111 16.48 18.77 15.58
CA ASP A 111 16.08 19.63 14.46
C ASP A 111 15.13 18.82 13.55
N ARG A 112 13.82 19.05 13.74
CA ARG A 112 12.75 18.29 13.07
C ARG A 112 12.62 18.59 11.58
N GLY A 113 13.17 19.70 11.10
CA GLY A 113 13.19 20.09 9.69
C GLY A 113 14.40 19.53 8.94
N SER A 114 15.46 19.18 9.65
CA SER A 114 16.69 18.65 9.07
C SER A 114 16.54 17.18 8.68
N ARG A 115 17.05 16.84 7.50
CA ARG A 115 17.20 15.44 7.05
C ARG A 115 18.44 14.76 7.62
N GLU A 116 19.32 15.53 8.29
CA GLU A 116 20.51 15.04 8.97
C GLU A 116 20.20 14.57 10.40
N TYR A 117 18.99 14.87 10.91
CA TYR A 117 18.55 14.51 12.26
C TYR A 117 19.52 15.04 13.34
N THR A 118 19.96 16.29 13.18
CA THR A 118 20.87 16.92 14.12
C THR A 118 20.22 17.06 15.49
N VAL A 119 20.92 16.61 16.54
CA VAL A 119 20.47 16.75 17.92
C VAL A 119 21.38 17.70 18.69
N THR A 120 20.80 18.53 19.55
CA THR A 120 21.50 19.46 20.43
C THR A 120 21.01 19.27 21.86
N PHE A 121 21.91 19.31 22.85
CA PHE A 121 21.52 19.29 24.25
C PHE A 121 21.07 20.68 24.68
N ASP A 122 19.88 20.79 25.27
CA ASP A 122 19.37 22.03 25.83
C ASP A 122 19.17 21.89 27.35
N PRO A 123 20.03 22.51 28.17
CA PRO A 123 19.93 22.43 29.61
C PRO A 123 18.65 23.03 30.20
N ASN A 124 17.93 23.87 29.42
CA ASN A 124 16.69 24.49 29.88
C ASN A 124 15.48 23.57 29.79
N THR A 125 15.53 22.58 28.88
CA THR A 125 14.47 21.59 28.67
C THR A 125 14.84 20.23 29.26
N ALA A 126 16.11 20.05 29.60
CA ALA A 126 16.60 18.82 30.20
C ALA A 126 15.99 18.56 31.59
N PRO A 127 15.73 17.30 31.96
CA PRO A 127 15.31 16.94 33.31
C PRO A 127 16.29 17.47 34.37
N SER A 128 15.78 17.77 35.59
CA SER A 128 16.62 18.26 36.68
C SER A 128 17.76 17.29 36.99
N GLY A 129 18.99 17.78 36.93
CA GLY A 129 20.20 16.99 37.13
C GLY A 129 20.72 16.25 35.88
N ALA A 130 20.08 16.41 34.74
CA ALA A 130 20.64 15.91 33.48
C ALA A 130 21.84 16.77 33.05
N GLU A 131 22.90 16.11 32.63
CA GLU A 131 24.09 16.74 32.10
C GLU A 131 24.34 16.27 30.66
N TYR A 132 25.03 17.09 29.87
CA TYR A 132 25.44 16.70 28.53
C TYR A 132 26.32 15.46 28.58
N SER A 133 25.98 14.48 27.76
CA SER A 133 26.79 13.28 27.53
C SER A 133 27.10 13.14 26.03
N ALA A 134 28.39 13.13 25.71
CA ALA A 134 28.85 12.93 24.34
C ALA A 134 28.42 11.56 23.77
N ASP A 135 28.38 10.53 24.62
CA ASP A 135 27.96 9.18 24.21
C ASP A 135 26.47 9.13 23.88
N LEU A 136 25.62 9.77 24.68
CA LEU A 136 24.18 9.86 24.41
C LEU A 136 23.90 10.70 23.16
N ALA A 137 24.58 11.84 23.00
CA ALA A 137 24.49 12.67 21.80
C ALA A 137 24.83 11.84 20.54
N PHE A 138 25.91 11.09 20.59
CA PHE A 138 26.32 10.21 19.49
C PHE A 138 25.32 9.07 19.23
N GLN A 139 24.77 8.47 20.29
CA GLN A 139 23.72 7.44 20.13
C GLN A 139 22.50 7.98 19.42
N HIS A 140 21.95 9.14 19.85
CA HIS A 140 20.80 9.77 19.21
C HIS A 140 21.11 10.20 17.77
N GLN A 141 22.29 10.81 17.54
CA GLN A 141 22.73 11.23 16.22
C GLN A 141 22.91 10.05 15.24
N THR A 142 23.10 8.85 15.74
CA THR A 142 23.21 7.62 14.93
C THR A 142 21.82 6.94 14.76
N ALA A 143 21.05 6.85 15.82
CA ALA A 143 19.78 6.11 15.82
C ALA A 143 18.67 6.83 15.03
N LEU A 144 18.53 8.14 15.19
CA LEU A 144 17.43 8.88 14.58
C LEU A 144 17.47 8.89 13.04
N PRO A 145 18.60 9.12 12.37
CA PRO A 145 18.71 8.96 10.92
C PRO A 145 18.40 7.53 10.43
N ALA A 146 18.81 6.52 11.23
CA ALA A 146 18.50 5.13 10.91
C ALA A 146 16.99 4.85 10.95
N HIS A 147 16.26 5.40 11.93
CA HIS A 147 14.80 5.32 11.97
C HIS A 147 14.13 6.09 10.83
N GLY A 148 14.65 7.26 10.46
CA GLY A 148 14.20 8.00 9.27
C GLY A 148 14.38 7.18 7.99
N THR A 149 15.52 6.53 7.82
CA THR A 149 15.79 5.64 6.69
C THR A 149 14.87 4.42 6.69
N ALA A 150 14.60 3.82 7.85
CA ALA A 150 13.67 2.70 7.97
C ALA A 150 12.23 3.09 7.60
N SER A 151 11.84 4.33 7.90
CA SER A 151 10.53 4.86 7.50
C SER A 151 10.43 5.01 5.98
N ASP A 152 11.45 5.53 5.32
CA ASP A 152 11.53 5.62 3.85
C ASP A 152 11.52 4.24 3.18
N GLN A 153 12.23 3.28 3.78
CA GLN A 153 12.23 1.89 3.30
C GLN A 153 10.84 1.26 3.40
N ALA A 154 10.12 1.46 4.49
CA ALA A 154 8.76 0.95 4.65
C ALA A 154 7.80 1.47 3.56
N VAL A 155 7.93 2.74 3.17
CA VAL A 155 7.19 3.31 2.04
C VAL A 155 7.60 2.68 0.72
N THR A 156 8.90 2.51 0.49
CA THR A 156 9.44 1.90 -0.73
C THR A 156 8.97 0.44 -0.88
N ASP A 157 9.03 -0.34 0.19
CA ASP A 157 8.60 -1.74 0.20
C ASP A 157 7.08 -1.85 -0.05
N THR A 158 6.31 -0.97 0.57
CA THR A 158 4.85 -0.88 0.34
C THR A 158 4.54 -0.57 -1.12
N LYS A 159 5.24 0.40 -1.69
CA LYS A 159 5.12 0.74 -3.11
C LYS A 159 5.38 -0.47 -4.00
N ASN A 160 6.49 -1.16 -3.78
CA ASN A 160 6.89 -2.31 -4.59
C ASN A 160 5.87 -3.46 -4.48
N ALA A 161 5.33 -3.71 -3.29
CA ALA A 161 4.29 -4.73 -3.07
C ALA A 161 3.00 -4.40 -3.82
N ILE A 162 2.56 -3.15 -3.79
CA ILE A 162 1.38 -2.68 -4.52
C ILE A 162 1.61 -2.77 -6.04
N GLU A 163 2.78 -2.35 -6.53
CA GLU A 163 3.14 -2.44 -7.96
C GLU A 163 3.17 -3.90 -8.45
N SER A 164 3.68 -4.83 -7.63
CA SER A 164 3.65 -6.26 -7.93
C SER A 164 2.22 -6.77 -8.08
N ALA A 165 1.35 -6.52 -7.11
CA ALA A 165 -0.05 -6.93 -7.15
C ALA A 165 -0.80 -6.31 -8.35
N LEU A 166 -0.56 -5.05 -8.67
CA LEU A 166 -1.13 -4.40 -9.86
C LEU A 166 -0.65 -5.03 -11.17
N SER A 167 0.59 -5.49 -11.22
CA SER A 167 1.15 -6.20 -12.39
C SER A 167 0.47 -7.54 -12.59
N GLU A 168 0.18 -8.28 -11.50
CA GLU A 168 -0.52 -9.57 -11.53
C GLU A 168 -1.95 -9.41 -12.05
N ILE A 169 -2.70 -8.43 -11.54
CA ILE A 169 -4.03 -8.05 -12.09
C ILE A 169 -3.92 -7.76 -13.60
N GLY A 170 -2.86 -7.08 -14.01
CA GLY A 170 -2.56 -6.82 -15.43
C GLY A 170 -2.41 -8.08 -16.26
N GLY A 171 -1.77 -9.11 -15.71
CA GLY A 171 -1.46 -10.37 -16.37
C GLY A 171 -2.67 -11.26 -16.64
N ILE A 172 -3.69 -11.23 -15.78
CA ILE A 172 -4.89 -12.08 -15.92
C ILE A 172 -5.94 -11.54 -16.90
N THR A 173 -5.75 -10.35 -17.47
CA THR A 173 -6.71 -9.81 -18.44
C THR A 173 -6.63 -10.61 -19.74
N PRO A 174 -7.74 -11.20 -20.22
CA PRO A 174 -7.76 -11.93 -21.47
C PRO A 174 -7.27 -11.07 -22.65
N ALA A 175 -6.45 -11.64 -23.53
CA ALA A 175 -5.93 -10.97 -24.71
C ALA A 175 -7.04 -10.38 -25.60
N SER A 176 -8.21 -11.05 -25.68
CA SER A 176 -9.39 -10.57 -26.39
C SER A 176 -9.98 -9.26 -25.84
N ILE A 177 -9.84 -9.01 -24.53
CA ILE A 177 -10.25 -7.75 -23.90
C ILE A 177 -9.14 -6.70 -24.07
N ALA A 178 -7.89 -7.11 -23.97
CA ALA A 178 -6.75 -6.22 -24.18
C ALA A 178 -6.70 -5.64 -25.59
N THR A 179 -7.06 -6.43 -26.60
CA THR A 179 -7.11 -5.97 -28.00
C THR A 179 -8.35 -5.13 -28.33
N ALA A 180 -9.50 -5.38 -27.69
CA ALA A 180 -10.72 -4.59 -27.87
C ALA A 180 -10.61 -3.18 -27.25
N SER A 181 -9.79 -3.00 -26.25
CA SER A 181 -9.51 -1.69 -25.61
C SER A 181 -8.49 -0.84 -26.35
N GLY A 182 -8.24 -1.06 -27.65
CA GLY A 182 -7.28 -0.35 -28.48
C GLY A 182 -6.34 0.55 -27.70
N THR A 183 -5.07 0.21 -27.56
CA THR A 183 -3.96 1.03 -27.01
C THR A 183 -4.34 2.10 -25.96
N MET A 184 -5.36 1.87 -25.16
CA MET A 184 -5.58 2.71 -23.98
C MET A 184 -4.46 2.38 -23.01
N THR A 185 -3.49 3.20 -23.06
CA THR A 185 -2.45 3.58 -22.14
C THR A 185 -2.70 3.04 -20.72
N ARG A 186 -2.66 1.71 -20.60
CA ARG A 186 -2.83 0.99 -19.32
C ARG A 186 -1.77 1.42 -18.32
N THR A 187 -0.55 1.63 -18.80
CA THR A 187 0.57 2.21 -18.07
C THR A 187 0.29 3.62 -17.56
N THR A 188 -0.42 4.46 -18.34
CA THR A 188 -0.68 5.85 -17.93
C THR A 188 -1.79 5.97 -16.89
N ASN A 189 -2.81 5.10 -16.92
CA ASN A 189 -3.88 5.14 -15.93
C ASN A 189 -3.50 4.44 -14.62
N GLN A 190 -2.71 3.39 -14.67
CA GLN A 190 -2.13 2.77 -13.49
C GLN A 190 -1.10 3.70 -12.83
N ALA A 191 -0.23 4.33 -13.60
CA ALA A 191 0.71 5.34 -13.10
C ALA A 191 -0.03 6.56 -12.54
N LYS A 192 -1.08 7.06 -13.20
CA LYS A 192 -1.88 8.19 -12.69
C LYS A 192 -2.68 7.84 -11.44
N ALA A 193 -3.26 6.64 -11.36
CA ALA A 193 -3.94 6.19 -10.14
C ALA A 193 -2.93 6.04 -9.00
N PHE A 194 -1.73 5.56 -9.31
CA PHE A 194 -0.64 5.44 -8.36
C PHE A 194 -0.08 6.82 -7.98
N GLU A 195 0.13 7.74 -8.93
CA GLU A 195 0.51 9.14 -8.65
C GLU A 195 -0.56 9.87 -7.84
N GLN A 196 -1.85 9.60 -8.06
CA GLN A 196 -2.91 10.14 -7.21
C GLN A 196 -2.87 9.57 -5.79
N VAL A 197 -2.62 8.27 -5.63
CA VAL A 197 -2.45 7.63 -4.32
C VAL A 197 -1.17 8.11 -3.65
N TYR A 198 -0.06 8.20 -4.39
CA TYR A 198 1.23 8.68 -3.89
C TYR A 198 1.22 10.20 -3.64
N GLY A 199 0.55 10.96 -4.51
CA GLY A 199 0.34 12.39 -4.33
C GLY A 199 -0.47 12.72 -3.07
N LEU A 200 -1.44 11.88 -2.69
CA LEU A 200 -2.15 11.98 -1.42
C LEU A 200 -1.26 11.69 -0.21
N PHE A 201 -0.13 10.99 -0.40
CA PHE A 201 0.88 10.79 0.66
C PHE A 201 1.86 11.96 0.79
N LEU A 202 2.11 12.69 -0.30
CA LEU A 202 3.14 13.72 -0.36
C LEU A 202 2.58 15.15 -0.31
N ILE A 203 1.27 15.36 -0.54
CA ILE A 203 0.69 16.69 -0.65
C ILE A 203 -0.36 16.93 0.45
N ASP A 204 0.09 17.08 1.68
CA ASP A 204 -0.55 17.93 2.69
C ASP A 204 0.52 18.70 3.47
N GLY A 205 1.47 19.25 2.74
CA GLY A 205 2.60 20.03 3.23
C GLY A 205 2.92 21.21 2.31
N ALA A 206 1.93 22.06 2.01
CA ALA A 206 2.16 23.41 1.51
C ALA A 206 1.18 24.35 2.20
#